data_b78c33ce453cd6fa34967468bcd6dc7f
#
_entry.id   b78c33ce453cd6fa34967468bcd6dc7f
#
_cell.length_a   1.000
_cell.length_b   1.000
_cell.length_c   1.000
_cell.angle_alpha   90.00
_cell.angle_beta   90.00
_cell.angle_gamma   90.00
#
_symmetry.space_group_name_H-M   'P 1'
#
loop_
_entity.id
_entity.type
_entity.pdbx_description
1 polymer ?
#
loop_
_entity_poly.entity_id
_entity_poly.type
_entity_poly.pdbx_seq_one_letter_code
_entity_poly.pdbx_strand_id
1 'polypeptide(L)'
;TKSIAGELPCNEVYIYRNFGSKEALLQAAFNRADIGFVQNVLKHIDVMDEADRPLEERCHALWDPVWTFSVGRPDIIRFYLRYYYSAQYLTSAHELHHRNYQQLQARLSRYFRSPRDSWFLMAHVFETILSFCSHILSGELENTAEVSDEVFQLIFRTLQPYMLT
;
A
#
# COMPACT_ATOMS: atom_id res chain seq x y z
N THR A 1 23.29 9.39 -0.42
CA THR A 1 23.94 8.85 0.81
C THR A 1 24.38 9.96 1.75
N LYS A 2 25.10 11.00 1.29
CA LYS A 2 25.49 12.15 2.13
C LYS A 2 24.30 12.84 2.80
N SER A 3 23.21 13.03 2.07
CA SER A 3 21.96 13.62 2.60
C SER A 3 21.33 12.73 3.68
N ILE A 4 21.27 11.41 3.46
CA ILE A 4 20.71 10.45 4.44
C ILE A 4 21.58 10.35 5.69
N ALA A 5 22.91 10.33 5.53
CA ALA A 5 23.85 10.27 6.66
C ALA A 5 23.90 11.58 7.46
N GLY A 6 23.52 12.72 6.84
CA GLY A 6 23.49 14.03 7.52
C GLY A 6 22.29 14.21 8.45
N GLU A 7 21.19 13.46 8.24
CA GLU A 7 19.99 13.51 9.07
C GLU A 7 19.97 12.44 10.17
N LEU A 8 20.86 11.45 10.10
CA LEU A 8 20.98 10.38 11.07
C LEU A 8 22.37 10.41 11.71
N PRO A 9 22.52 10.00 12.97
CA PRO A 9 23.83 9.87 13.61
C PRO A 9 24.59 8.63 13.06
N CYS A 10 24.61 8.46 11.74
CA CYS A 10 25.29 7.38 11.08
C CYS A 10 26.20 7.91 9.97
N ASN A 11 27.40 7.33 9.87
CA ASN A 11 28.35 7.64 8.81
C ASN A 11 27.96 6.91 7.52
N GLU A 12 28.24 7.50 6.34
CA GLU A 12 28.09 6.84 5.02
C GLU A 12 28.77 5.46 5.00
N VAL A 13 29.90 5.31 5.64
CA VAL A 13 30.63 4.03 5.77
C VAL A 13 29.76 2.96 6.41
N TYR A 14 28.90 3.32 7.39
CA TYR A 14 28.00 2.39 8.04
C TYR A 14 26.91 1.89 7.06
N ILE A 15 26.39 2.79 6.20
CA ILE A 15 25.41 2.45 5.17
C ILE A 15 26.01 1.45 4.16
N TYR A 16 27.20 1.76 3.65
CA TYR A 16 27.89 0.86 2.70
C TYR A 16 28.28 -0.49 3.33
N ARG A 17 28.68 -0.49 4.59
CA ARG A 17 29.02 -1.72 5.30
C ARG A 17 27.83 -2.65 5.51
N ASN A 18 26.63 -2.12 5.74
CA ASN A 18 25.45 -2.93 6.06
C ASN A 18 24.62 -3.28 4.81
N PHE A 19 24.59 -2.43 3.80
CA PHE A 19 23.75 -2.60 2.61
C PHE A 19 24.56 -2.81 1.32
N GLY A 20 25.86 -2.59 1.34
CA GLY A 20 26.75 -2.73 0.17
C GLY A 20 26.64 -1.58 -0.83
N SER A 21 25.44 -1.08 -1.12
CA SER A 21 25.21 0.03 -2.04
C SER A 21 24.01 0.91 -1.60
N LYS A 22 23.90 2.09 -2.22
CA LYS A 22 22.75 2.98 -2.06
C LYS A 22 21.49 2.32 -2.60
N GLU A 23 21.58 1.64 -3.71
CA GLU A 23 20.49 0.92 -4.37
C GLU A 23 19.94 -0.17 -3.46
N ALA A 24 20.81 -0.96 -2.84
CA ALA A 24 20.42 -2.01 -1.89
C ALA A 24 19.75 -1.43 -0.64
N LEU A 25 20.21 -0.27 -0.13
CA LEU A 25 19.55 0.44 0.96
C LEU A 25 18.13 0.88 0.56
N LEU A 26 17.98 1.51 -0.61
CA LEU A 26 16.68 1.98 -1.10
C LEU A 26 15.72 0.81 -1.34
N GLN A 27 16.20 -0.29 -1.90
CA GLN A 27 15.42 -1.52 -2.08
C GLN A 27 14.96 -2.11 -0.74
N ALA A 28 15.84 -2.17 0.26
CA ALA A 28 15.51 -2.65 1.59
C ALA A 28 14.46 -1.75 2.29
N ALA A 29 14.60 -0.43 2.15
CA ALA A 29 13.64 0.53 2.68
C ALA A 29 12.27 0.39 2.00
N PHE A 30 12.24 0.24 0.67
CA PHE A 30 11.02 0.00 -0.09
C PHE A 30 10.34 -1.31 0.33
N ASN A 31 11.09 -2.41 0.40
CA ASN A 31 10.58 -3.70 0.82
C ASN A 31 9.97 -3.65 2.24
N ARG A 32 10.59 -2.91 3.16
CA ARG A 32 10.06 -2.73 4.51
C ARG A 32 8.72 -1.97 4.52
N ALA A 33 8.60 -0.92 3.71
CA ALA A 33 7.35 -0.17 3.56
C ALA A 33 6.26 -1.04 2.93
N ASP A 34 6.60 -1.79 1.90
CA ASP A 34 5.74 -2.70 1.16
C ASP A 34 5.17 -3.81 2.07
N ILE A 35 6.04 -4.50 2.81
CA ILE A 35 5.64 -5.50 3.82
C ILE A 35 4.74 -4.87 4.88
N GLY A 36 5.06 -3.65 5.34
CA GLY A 36 4.26 -2.95 6.34
C GLY A 36 2.83 -2.69 5.87
N PHE A 37 2.64 -2.31 4.60
CA PHE A 37 1.31 -2.16 4.01
C PHE A 37 0.56 -3.49 3.95
N VAL A 38 1.18 -4.53 3.40
CA VAL A 38 0.57 -5.88 3.31
C VAL A 38 0.17 -6.41 4.68
N GLN A 39 1.05 -6.29 5.68
CA GLN A 39 0.78 -6.73 7.05
C GLN A 39 -0.35 -5.93 7.70
N ASN A 40 -0.47 -4.63 7.42
CA ASN A 40 -1.58 -3.82 7.90
C ASN A 40 -2.91 -4.35 7.35
N VAL A 41 -3.01 -4.61 6.05
CA VAL A 41 -4.23 -5.17 5.44
C VAL A 41 -4.55 -6.55 6.03
N LEU A 42 -3.55 -7.45 6.07
CA LEU A 42 -3.73 -8.82 6.59
C LEU A 42 -4.18 -8.86 8.05
N LYS A 43 -3.75 -7.90 8.86
CA LYS A 43 -4.15 -7.78 10.28
C LYS A 43 -5.66 -7.50 10.44
N HIS A 44 -6.27 -6.82 9.48
CA HIS A 44 -7.66 -6.38 9.56
C HIS A 44 -8.60 -7.14 8.62
N ILE A 45 -8.07 -8.02 7.76
CA ILE A 45 -8.83 -8.67 6.68
C ILE A 45 -9.93 -9.62 7.17
N ASP A 46 -9.83 -10.12 8.40
CA ASP A 46 -10.79 -11.11 8.94
C ASP A 46 -12.20 -10.53 9.10
N VAL A 47 -12.36 -9.21 9.15
CA VAL A 47 -13.66 -8.55 9.09
C VAL A 47 -14.45 -8.90 7.83
N MET A 48 -13.76 -9.27 6.76
CA MET A 48 -14.40 -9.69 5.51
C MET A 48 -15.12 -11.05 5.63
N ASP A 49 -14.80 -11.86 6.63
CA ASP A 49 -15.44 -13.17 6.89
C ASP A 49 -16.72 -13.07 7.78
N GLU A 50 -17.07 -11.86 8.26
CA GLU A 50 -18.28 -11.61 9.08
C GLU A 50 -19.54 -11.65 8.20
N ALA A 51 -20.03 -12.87 7.88
CA ALA A 51 -21.12 -13.09 6.93
C ALA A 51 -22.46 -12.39 7.31
N ASP A 52 -22.70 -12.20 8.60
CA ASP A 52 -23.91 -11.52 9.11
C ASP A 52 -23.88 -9.99 8.90
N ARG A 53 -22.73 -9.43 8.56
CA ARG A 53 -22.54 -8.02 8.32
C ARG A 53 -22.65 -7.69 6.81
N PRO A 54 -23.35 -6.61 6.43
CA PRO A 54 -23.45 -6.19 5.03
C PRO A 54 -22.08 -6.04 4.37
N LEU A 55 -21.95 -6.42 3.10
CA LEU A 55 -20.68 -6.38 2.36
C LEU A 55 -20.02 -5.00 2.41
N GLU A 56 -20.80 -3.93 2.22
CA GLU A 56 -20.27 -2.56 2.26
C GLU A 56 -19.68 -2.22 3.62
N GLU A 57 -20.33 -2.61 4.71
CA GLU A 57 -19.82 -2.38 6.06
C GLU A 57 -18.55 -3.16 6.35
N ARG A 58 -18.43 -4.40 5.84
CA ARG A 58 -17.19 -5.19 5.95
C ARG A 58 -16.04 -4.52 5.19
N CYS A 59 -16.32 -4.08 3.96
CA CYS A 59 -15.34 -3.37 3.14
C CYS A 59 -14.91 -2.05 3.79
N HIS A 60 -15.85 -1.29 4.37
CA HIS A 60 -15.54 -0.04 5.06
C HIS A 60 -14.70 -0.27 6.33
N ALA A 61 -15.03 -1.29 7.11
CA ALA A 61 -14.26 -1.65 8.29
C ALA A 61 -12.82 -2.13 7.98
N LEU A 62 -12.61 -2.72 6.79
CA LEU A 62 -11.26 -2.99 6.28
C LEU A 62 -10.58 -1.73 5.76
N TRP A 63 -11.34 -0.82 5.14
CA TRP A 63 -10.84 0.42 4.56
C TRP A 63 -10.21 1.35 5.59
N ASP A 64 -10.90 1.63 6.70
CA ASP A 64 -10.48 2.60 7.71
C ASP A 64 -9.04 2.41 8.21
N PRO A 65 -8.61 1.22 8.67
CA PRO A 65 -7.24 1.01 9.11
C PRO A 65 -6.23 1.06 7.96
N VAL A 66 -6.62 0.68 6.74
CA VAL A 66 -5.76 0.73 5.55
C VAL A 66 -5.52 2.17 5.13
N TRP A 67 -6.58 2.98 5.07
CA TRP A 67 -6.49 4.41 4.78
C TRP A 67 -5.66 5.15 5.83
N THR A 68 -5.99 4.98 7.11
CA THR A 68 -5.27 5.61 8.22
C THR A 68 -3.77 5.27 8.20
N PHE A 69 -3.43 4.00 7.92
CA PHE A 69 -2.04 3.60 7.78
C PHE A 69 -1.35 4.29 6.61
N SER A 70 -2.04 4.41 5.48
CA SER A 70 -1.50 4.98 4.24
C SER A 70 -1.24 6.49 4.37
N VAL A 71 -2.20 7.25 4.90
CA VAL A 71 -2.06 8.71 5.03
C VAL A 71 -1.27 9.15 6.27
N GLY A 72 -1.19 8.27 7.29
CA GLY A 72 -0.56 8.58 8.58
C GLY A 72 0.98 8.63 8.57
N ARG A 73 1.61 8.29 7.42
CA ARG A 73 3.08 8.22 7.30
C ARG A 73 3.57 8.94 6.04
N PRO A 74 3.45 10.28 5.99
CA PRO A 74 3.72 11.08 4.79
C PRO A 74 5.12 10.86 4.21
N ASP A 75 6.14 10.72 5.05
CA ASP A 75 7.52 10.52 4.58
C ASP A 75 7.73 9.14 3.94
N ILE A 76 7.11 8.10 4.50
CA ILE A 76 7.13 6.75 3.94
C ILE A 76 6.40 6.73 2.59
N ILE A 77 5.22 7.33 2.50
CA ILE A 77 4.45 7.39 1.25
C ILE A 77 5.19 8.21 0.19
N ARG A 78 5.79 9.35 0.55
CA ARG A 78 6.63 10.14 -0.36
C ARG A 78 7.80 9.34 -0.93
N PHE A 79 8.48 8.59 -0.07
CA PHE A 79 9.56 7.70 -0.47
C PHE A 79 9.03 6.56 -1.35
N TYR A 80 7.93 5.93 -0.93
CA TYR A 80 7.31 4.80 -1.64
C TYR A 80 6.91 5.19 -3.07
N LEU A 81 6.20 6.30 -3.25
CA LEU A 81 5.79 6.81 -4.56
C LEU A 81 6.99 7.06 -5.48
N ARG A 82 8.04 7.73 -4.97
CA ARG A 82 9.25 8.00 -5.74
C ARG A 82 9.97 6.73 -6.18
N TYR A 83 10.02 5.74 -5.32
CA TYR A 83 10.71 4.48 -5.62
C TYR A 83 9.87 3.60 -6.55
N TYR A 84 8.58 3.46 -6.29
CA TYR A 84 7.65 2.64 -7.07
C TYR A 84 7.58 3.06 -8.54
N TYR A 85 7.59 4.35 -8.82
CA TYR A 85 7.60 4.88 -10.19
C TYR A 85 9.01 5.10 -10.77
N SER A 86 10.06 4.61 -10.12
CA SER A 86 11.43 4.74 -10.59
C SER A 86 11.86 3.55 -11.47
N ALA A 87 12.90 3.76 -12.30
CA ALA A 87 13.50 2.69 -13.07
C ALA A 87 14.11 1.58 -12.17
N GLN A 88 14.59 1.93 -10.97
CA GLN A 88 15.13 0.97 -10.01
C GLN A 88 14.09 -0.02 -9.52
N TYR A 89 12.82 0.39 -9.37
CA TYR A 89 11.74 -0.51 -9.00
C TYR A 89 11.59 -1.65 -10.03
N LEU A 90 11.54 -1.31 -11.32
CA LEU A 90 11.37 -2.28 -12.40
C LEU A 90 12.50 -3.30 -12.50
N THR A 91 13.73 -2.91 -12.16
CA THR A 91 14.91 -3.75 -12.31
C THR A 91 15.27 -4.57 -11.08
N SER A 92 14.88 -4.14 -9.88
CA SER A 92 15.39 -4.75 -8.64
C SER A 92 14.35 -5.08 -7.59
N ALA A 93 13.17 -4.42 -7.59
CA ALA A 93 12.18 -4.56 -6.54
C ALA A 93 10.85 -5.18 -6.99
N HIS A 94 10.55 -5.16 -8.28
CA HIS A 94 9.27 -5.63 -8.83
C HIS A 94 8.93 -7.08 -8.44
N GLU A 95 9.88 -8.02 -8.59
CA GLU A 95 9.65 -9.41 -8.21
C GLU A 95 9.43 -9.59 -6.71
N LEU A 96 10.14 -8.81 -5.90
CA LEU A 96 10.01 -8.84 -4.45
C LEU A 96 8.65 -8.30 -4.01
N HIS A 97 8.22 -7.19 -4.63
CA HIS A 97 6.88 -6.64 -4.45
C HIS A 97 5.79 -7.68 -4.77
N HIS A 98 5.86 -8.32 -5.92
CA HIS A 98 4.91 -9.38 -6.26
C HIS A 98 4.87 -10.51 -5.21
N ARG A 99 6.02 -10.97 -4.73
CA ARG A 99 6.09 -11.99 -3.67
C ARG A 99 5.45 -11.54 -2.37
N ASN A 100 5.68 -10.29 -1.97
CA ASN A 100 5.09 -9.73 -0.76
C ASN A 100 3.55 -9.72 -0.83
N TYR A 101 2.99 -9.47 -2.01
CA TYR A 101 1.53 -9.39 -2.22
C TYR A 101 0.85 -10.74 -2.46
N GLN A 102 1.57 -11.83 -2.71
CA GLN A 102 0.97 -13.14 -3.01
C GLN A 102 0.02 -13.64 -1.92
N GLN A 103 0.41 -13.52 -0.65
CA GLN A 103 -0.43 -13.94 0.47
C GLN A 103 -1.70 -13.09 0.57
N LEU A 104 -1.58 -11.78 0.43
CA LEU A 104 -2.70 -10.85 0.43
C LEU A 104 -3.65 -11.14 -0.73
N GLN A 105 -3.10 -11.33 -1.94
CA GLN A 105 -3.87 -11.68 -3.12
C GLN A 105 -4.65 -13.00 -2.94
N ALA A 106 -4.00 -14.03 -2.42
CA ALA A 106 -4.64 -15.32 -2.15
C ALA A 106 -5.79 -15.17 -1.14
N ARG A 107 -5.62 -14.34 -0.12
CA ARG A 107 -6.65 -14.10 0.90
C ARG A 107 -7.81 -13.28 0.33
N LEU A 108 -7.55 -12.20 -0.40
CA LEU A 108 -8.58 -11.34 -0.99
C LEU A 108 -9.32 -12.00 -2.15
N SER A 109 -8.66 -12.86 -2.96
CA SER A 109 -9.29 -13.53 -4.10
C SER A 109 -10.53 -14.35 -3.72
N ARG A 110 -10.65 -14.78 -2.46
CA ARG A 110 -11.80 -15.52 -1.94
C ARG A 110 -13.10 -14.72 -1.94
N TYR A 111 -13.02 -13.42 -1.98
CA TYR A 111 -14.19 -12.53 -1.98
C TYR A 111 -14.61 -12.06 -3.37
N PHE A 112 -13.90 -12.47 -4.41
CA PHE A 112 -14.17 -12.13 -5.79
C PHE A 112 -14.66 -13.32 -6.61
N ARG A 113 -15.47 -13.02 -7.65
CA ARG A 113 -16.03 -14.04 -8.54
C ARG A 113 -14.98 -14.77 -9.37
N SER A 114 -13.86 -14.12 -9.68
CA SER A 114 -12.73 -14.75 -10.37
C SER A 114 -11.38 -14.30 -9.83
N PRO A 115 -10.35 -15.17 -9.83
CA PRO A 115 -8.99 -14.80 -9.45
C PRO A 115 -8.38 -13.70 -10.34
N ARG A 116 -8.77 -13.66 -11.62
CA ARG A 116 -8.32 -12.65 -12.57
C ARG A 116 -8.85 -11.27 -12.19
N ASP A 117 -10.15 -11.18 -11.87
CA ASP A 117 -10.78 -9.92 -11.45
C ASP A 117 -10.13 -9.42 -10.17
N SER A 118 -9.90 -10.33 -9.21
CA SER A 118 -9.25 -9.97 -7.95
C SER A 118 -7.89 -9.29 -8.15
N TRP A 119 -7.08 -9.76 -9.09
CA TRP A 119 -5.76 -9.17 -9.38
C TRP A 119 -5.89 -7.75 -9.92
N PHE A 120 -6.73 -7.55 -10.94
CA PHE A 120 -6.94 -6.21 -11.54
C PHE A 120 -7.54 -5.23 -10.54
N LEU A 121 -8.50 -5.69 -9.75
CA LEU A 121 -9.19 -4.84 -8.76
C LEU A 121 -8.29 -4.50 -7.59
N MET A 122 -7.43 -5.41 -7.13
CA MET A 122 -6.42 -5.10 -6.12
C MET A 122 -5.42 -4.06 -6.62
N ALA A 123 -4.95 -4.19 -7.87
CA ALA A 123 -4.08 -3.19 -8.47
C ALA A 123 -4.79 -1.83 -8.56
N HIS A 124 -6.06 -1.80 -8.99
CA HIS A 124 -6.87 -0.58 -9.01
C HIS A 124 -7.01 0.06 -7.62
N VAL A 125 -7.33 -0.72 -6.59
CA VAL A 125 -7.42 -0.21 -5.20
C VAL A 125 -6.09 0.40 -4.76
N PHE A 126 -5.01 -0.32 -4.97
CA PHE A 126 -3.67 0.11 -4.57
C PHE A 126 -3.25 1.42 -5.27
N GLU A 127 -3.40 1.49 -6.60
CA GLU A 127 -3.09 2.70 -7.37
C GLU A 127 -3.99 3.89 -6.97
N THR A 128 -5.26 3.62 -6.67
CA THR A 128 -6.18 4.66 -6.19
C THR A 128 -5.73 5.21 -4.84
N ILE A 129 -5.37 4.35 -3.88
CA ILE A 129 -4.82 4.78 -2.59
C ILE A 129 -3.57 5.64 -2.79
N LEU A 130 -2.61 5.20 -3.61
CA LEU A 130 -1.38 5.95 -3.88
C LEU A 130 -1.67 7.30 -4.52
N SER A 131 -2.60 7.37 -5.46
CA SER A 131 -3.01 8.61 -6.12
C SER A 131 -3.58 9.61 -5.12
N PHE A 132 -4.54 9.22 -4.30
CA PHE A 132 -5.13 10.11 -3.29
C PHE A 132 -4.15 10.49 -2.18
N CYS A 133 -3.29 9.58 -1.75
CA CYS A 133 -2.17 9.93 -0.87
C CYS A 133 -1.27 11.03 -1.48
N SER A 134 -1.02 10.98 -2.80
CA SER A 134 -0.25 12.01 -3.49
C SER A 134 -0.94 13.38 -3.45
N HIS A 135 -2.25 13.44 -3.69
CA HIS A 135 -3.04 14.69 -3.63
C HIS A 135 -3.07 15.28 -2.20
N ILE A 136 -3.17 14.43 -1.18
CA ILE A 136 -3.08 14.88 0.22
C ILE A 136 -1.68 15.40 0.54
N LEU A 137 -0.62 14.73 0.07
CA LEU A 137 0.77 15.16 0.28
C LEU A 137 1.13 16.46 -0.43
N SER A 138 0.48 16.76 -1.56
CA SER A 138 0.65 18.02 -2.29
C SER A 138 -0.17 19.18 -1.70
N GLY A 139 -1.11 18.89 -0.80
CA GLY A 139 -2.03 19.86 -0.24
C GLY A 139 -3.21 20.21 -1.16
N GLU A 140 -3.42 19.46 -2.21
CA GLU A 140 -4.58 19.60 -3.11
C GLU A 140 -5.87 19.09 -2.46
N LEU A 141 -5.75 18.11 -1.54
CA LEU A 141 -6.83 17.57 -0.74
C LEU A 141 -6.47 17.61 0.75
N GLU A 142 -7.46 17.90 1.59
CA GLU A 142 -7.33 17.73 3.04
C GLU A 142 -7.58 16.27 3.45
N ASN A 143 -6.83 15.82 4.46
CA ASN A 143 -7.06 14.49 5.02
C ASN A 143 -8.20 14.54 6.04
N THR A 144 -9.43 14.47 5.57
CA THR A 144 -10.64 14.45 6.39
C THR A 144 -11.37 13.12 6.31
N ALA A 145 -12.30 12.87 7.23
CA ALA A 145 -13.16 11.68 7.20
C ALA A 145 -14.03 11.66 5.93
N GLU A 146 -14.54 12.82 5.51
CA GLU A 146 -15.33 12.96 4.28
C GLU A 146 -14.55 12.53 3.05
N VAL A 147 -13.29 12.99 2.92
CA VAL A 147 -12.41 12.58 1.80
C VAL A 147 -12.14 11.08 1.84
N SER A 148 -11.90 10.51 3.01
CA SER A 148 -11.73 9.05 3.17
C SER A 148 -12.97 8.29 2.68
N ASP A 149 -14.16 8.72 3.08
CA ASP A 149 -15.43 8.08 2.71
C ASP A 149 -15.71 8.23 1.20
N GLU A 150 -15.45 9.39 0.62
CA GLU A 150 -15.59 9.61 -0.83
C GLU A 150 -14.68 8.69 -1.64
N VAL A 151 -13.42 8.54 -1.24
CA VAL A 151 -12.46 7.62 -1.89
C VAL A 151 -12.91 6.17 -1.70
N PHE A 152 -13.35 5.79 -0.49
CA PHE A 152 -13.94 4.48 -0.25
C PHE A 152 -15.10 4.20 -1.19
N GLN A 153 -16.06 5.12 -1.31
CA GLN A 153 -17.24 4.95 -2.17
C GLN A 153 -16.88 4.80 -3.66
N LEU A 154 -15.86 5.53 -4.14
CA LEU A 154 -15.35 5.36 -5.50
C LEU A 154 -14.82 3.94 -5.74
N ILE A 155 -14.01 3.45 -4.80
CA ILE A 155 -13.44 2.09 -4.85
C ILE A 155 -14.55 1.04 -4.72
N PHE A 156 -15.41 1.16 -3.71
CA PHE A 156 -16.45 0.17 -3.42
C PHE A 156 -17.41 -0.03 -4.60
N ARG A 157 -17.89 1.06 -5.21
CA ARG A 157 -18.76 1.00 -6.41
C ARG A 157 -18.09 0.30 -7.59
N THR A 158 -16.77 0.40 -7.70
CA THR A 158 -15.99 -0.30 -8.75
C THR A 158 -15.86 -1.79 -8.43
N LEU A 159 -15.65 -2.16 -7.16
CA LEU A 159 -15.42 -3.53 -6.72
C LEU A 159 -16.70 -4.36 -6.61
N GLN A 160 -17.78 -3.78 -6.09
CA GLN A 160 -19.03 -4.46 -5.73
C GLN A 160 -19.56 -5.41 -6.80
N PRO A 161 -19.61 -5.03 -8.11
CA PRO A 161 -20.14 -5.92 -9.16
C PRO A 161 -19.36 -7.22 -9.34
N TYR A 162 -18.11 -7.27 -8.87
CA TYR A 162 -17.19 -8.40 -9.02
C TYR A 162 -17.03 -9.21 -7.73
N MET A 163 -17.57 -8.73 -6.62
CA MET A 163 -17.47 -9.41 -5.32
C MET A 163 -18.54 -10.48 -5.16
N LEU A 164 -18.23 -11.48 -4.35
CA LEU A 164 -19.20 -12.44 -3.83
C LEU A 164 -19.99 -11.79 -2.71
N THR A 165 -21.31 -11.89 -2.76
CA THR A 165 -22.22 -11.37 -1.73
C THR A 165 -22.41 -12.37 -0.62
#